data_1a16bc3185b8d0a9cf4b25798694d1ac
#
_entry.id   1a16bc3185b8d0a9cf4b25798694d1ac
#
_cell.length_a   1.000
_cell.length_b   1.000
_cell.length_c   1.000
_cell.angle_alpha   90.00
_cell.angle_beta   90.00
_cell.angle_gamma   90.00
#
_symmetry.space_group_name_H-M   'P 1'
#
loop_
_entity.id
_entity.type
_entity.pdbx_description
1 polymer ?
#
loop_
_entity_poly.entity_id
_entity_poly.type
_entity_poly.pdbx_seq_one_letter_code
_entity_poly.pdbx_strand_id
1 'polypeptide(L)'
;MRPPFILAWEVTKVCNLNCLHCRASAVKTKDPLELDTEEGKHLLEDLAEFGTKMVILSGGEPLMRPDIFELASFGTTIGLRMTLATNGSLLTQDRAKRIKDSGIARVSISLDGITAKVHDDFRGMPGVFDMALKGISILRSFGIPFQINTTVAAMNVHQMKNFPAFVKELGAIAWHVFFLVPTGRGHSLELARVEEYRDMLERFLNVYKEADIECKATCAPQFYRLLKERGEPPRTKGCLAGTGFGFVSSIGIVQPCGFLQIPCGNIREKPFAEIWTTSPILISLRDESALKGKCGRCDYKDVCGGCRARAYEIMGDPLEFDPICWY
;
A
#
# COMPACT_ATOMS: atom_id res chain seq x y z
N MET A 1 -9.96 -15.58 16.04
CA MET A 1 -9.96 -14.93 14.71
C MET A 1 -8.52 -14.78 14.26
N ARG A 2 -8.23 -14.82 12.94
CA ARG A 2 -6.84 -14.74 12.47
C ARG A 2 -6.36 -13.27 12.46
N PRO A 3 -5.10 -12.98 12.86
CA PRO A 3 -4.50 -11.66 12.74
C PRO A 3 -4.34 -11.26 11.25
N PRO A 4 -4.20 -9.96 10.93
CA PRO A 4 -3.74 -9.56 9.61
C PRO A 4 -2.32 -10.06 9.38
N PHE A 5 -2.05 -10.63 8.22
CA PHE A 5 -0.69 -11.03 7.86
C PHE A 5 0.23 -9.81 7.70
N ILE A 6 -0.32 -8.73 7.15
CA ILE A 6 0.37 -7.45 6.90
C ILE A 6 -0.37 -6.33 7.61
N LEU A 7 0.36 -5.52 8.37
CA LEU A 7 -0.11 -4.23 8.83
C LEU A 7 0.70 -3.11 8.18
N ALA A 8 0.03 -2.10 7.60
CA ALA A 8 0.67 -0.84 7.27
C ALA A 8 0.43 0.17 8.39
N TRP A 9 1.51 0.77 8.91
CA TRP A 9 1.44 1.83 9.89
C TRP A 9 1.87 3.15 9.26
N GLU A 10 0.97 4.13 9.28
CA GLU A 10 1.27 5.51 8.92
C GLU A 10 2.01 6.16 10.10
N VAL A 11 3.33 6.03 10.12
CA VAL A 11 4.15 6.47 11.26
C VAL A 11 4.16 7.99 11.43
N THR A 12 3.85 8.75 10.39
CA THR A 12 3.69 10.20 10.37
C THR A 12 2.90 10.66 9.15
N LYS A 13 2.20 11.78 9.24
CA LYS A 13 1.61 12.47 8.08
C LYS A 13 2.54 13.50 7.43
N VAL A 14 3.69 13.79 8.05
CA VAL A 14 4.64 14.76 7.51
C VAL A 14 5.28 14.21 6.23
N CYS A 15 5.34 15.03 5.18
CA CYS A 15 5.96 14.68 3.91
C CYS A 15 6.65 15.89 3.28
N ASN A 16 7.79 15.65 2.65
CA ASN A 16 8.49 16.66 1.85
C ASN A 16 7.84 16.90 0.47
N LEU A 17 7.00 15.95 -0.03
CA LEU A 17 6.31 16.05 -1.33
C LEU A 17 4.86 16.53 -1.19
N ASN A 18 4.24 16.83 -2.35
CA ASN A 18 2.84 17.24 -2.46
C ASN A 18 2.10 16.48 -3.58
N CYS A 19 2.22 15.16 -3.60
CA CYS A 19 1.69 14.30 -4.66
C CYS A 19 0.20 14.50 -4.90
N LEU A 20 -0.22 14.50 -6.16
CA LEU A 20 -1.62 14.68 -6.58
C LEU A 20 -2.53 13.54 -6.08
N HIS A 21 -2.02 12.31 -6.05
CA HIS A 21 -2.74 11.09 -5.63
C HIS A 21 -2.58 10.76 -4.14
N CYS A 22 -2.10 11.69 -3.32
CA CYS A 22 -1.75 11.39 -1.93
C CYS A 22 -2.97 10.97 -1.11
N ARG A 23 -3.04 9.69 -0.78
CA ARG A 23 -4.07 9.09 0.07
C ARG A 23 -4.17 9.75 1.46
N ALA A 24 -3.01 10.04 2.05
CA ALA A 24 -2.92 10.59 3.40
C ALA A 24 -3.23 12.10 3.49
N SER A 25 -3.36 12.79 2.33
CA SER A 25 -3.35 14.26 2.30
C SER A 25 -2.22 14.83 3.16
N ALA A 26 -1.00 14.29 2.93
CA ALA A 26 0.19 14.59 3.73
C ALA A 26 0.41 16.09 3.94
N VAL A 27 0.93 16.42 5.12
CA VAL A 27 1.12 17.79 5.64
C VAL A 27 2.59 18.14 5.82
N LYS A 28 2.90 19.39 6.18
CA LYS A 28 4.30 19.85 6.42
C LYS A 28 4.67 19.89 7.90
N THR A 29 3.69 19.81 8.79
CA THR A 29 3.88 19.89 10.24
C THR A 29 3.38 18.64 10.93
N LYS A 30 4.08 18.21 11.99
CA LYS A 30 3.68 17.05 12.78
C LYS A 30 2.38 17.34 13.52
N ASP A 31 1.47 16.35 13.51
CA ASP A 31 0.28 16.37 14.35
C ASP A 31 0.70 16.16 15.82
N PRO A 32 0.26 16.99 16.76
CA PRO A 32 0.55 16.79 18.18
C PRO A 32 0.01 15.48 18.76
N LEU A 33 -1.00 14.88 18.11
CA LEU A 33 -1.56 13.58 18.49
C LEU A 33 -0.85 12.39 17.83
N GLU A 34 0.20 12.62 17.03
CA GLU A 34 0.97 11.53 16.43
C GLU A 34 1.58 10.63 17.52
N LEU A 35 1.43 9.31 17.38
CA LEU A 35 1.98 8.34 18.32
C LEU A 35 3.46 8.62 18.57
N ASP A 36 3.86 8.68 19.84
CA ASP A 36 5.25 8.80 20.22
C ASP A 36 6.01 7.47 20.07
N THR A 37 7.27 7.45 20.47
CA THR A 37 8.13 6.28 20.32
C THR A 37 7.65 5.11 21.15
N GLU A 38 7.25 5.34 22.41
CA GLU A 38 6.80 4.27 23.31
C GLU A 38 5.43 3.73 22.91
N GLU A 39 4.48 4.60 22.51
CA GLU A 39 3.19 4.17 21.94
C GLU A 39 3.39 3.35 20.67
N GLY A 40 4.39 3.72 19.84
CA GLY A 40 4.77 2.98 18.66
C GLY A 40 5.35 1.58 18.98
N LYS A 41 6.19 1.46 20.02
CA LYS A 41 6.70 0.17 20.49
C LYS A 41 5.58 -0.72 21.03
N HIS A 42 4.66 -0.17 21.85
CA HIS A 42 3.49 -0.90 22.33
C HIS A 42 2.61 -1.43 21.19
N LEU A 43 2.38 -0.62 20.14
CA LEU A 43 1.68 -1.10 18.94
C LEU A 43 2.41 -2.30 18.31
N LEU A 44 3.73 -2.24 18.17
CA LEU A 44 4.51 -3.33 17.58
C LEU A 44 4.47 -4.60 18.44
N GLU A 45 4.51 -4.48 19.76
CA GLU A 45 4.32 -5.59 20.71
C GLU A 45 2.95 -6.26 20.55
N ASP A 46 1.88 -5.47 20.60
CA ASP A 46 0.50 -5.92 20.38
C ASP A 46 0.36 -6.70 19.06
N LEU A 47 0.96 -6.20 17.99
CA LEU A 47 0.92 -6.83 16.67
C LEU A 47 1.70 -8.16 16.65
N ALA A 48 2.86 -8.20 17.29
CA ALA A 48 3.68 -9.42 17.37
C ALA A 48 2.98 -10.50 18.20
N GLU A 49 2.47 -10.15 19.38
CA GLU A 49 1.72 -11.05 20.27
C GLU A 49 0.44 -11.57 19.61
N PHE A 50 -0.29 -10.72 18.89
CA PHE A 50 -1.47 -11.13 18.12
C PHE A 50 -1.12 -12.08 16.97
N GLY A 51 0.14 -12.05 16.48
CA GLY A 51 0.65 -12.96 15.45
C GLY A 51 0.72 -12.35 14.04
N THR A 52 0.66 -11.02 13.89
CA THR A 52 0.99 -10.31 12.65
C THR A 52 2.43 -10.65 12.23
N LYS A 53 2.67 -10.80 10.91
CA LYS A 53 3.98 -11.23 10.42
C LYS A 53 4.81 -10.10 9.82
N MET A 54 4.16 -9.10 9.25
CA MET A 54 4.84 -8.03 8.54
C MET A 54 4.25 -6.68 8.90
N VAL A 55 5.12 -5.72 9.19
CA VAL A 55 4.74 -4.31 9.36
C VAL A 55 5.40 -3.48 8.28
N ILE A 56 4.60 -2.66 7.60
CA ILE A 56 5.06 -1.68 6.60
C ILE A 56 5.08 -0.32 7.28
N LEU A 57 6.26 0.21 7.56
CA LEU A 57 6.44 1.59 8.01
C LEU A 57 6.20 2.51 6.81
N SER A 58 5.09 3.23 6.84
CA SER A 58 4.61 4.11 5.78
C SER A 58 4.25 5.48 6.36
N GLY A 59 3.57 6.32 5.56
CA GLY A 59 3.11 7.60 6.11
C GLY A 59 2.91 8.65 5.04
N GLY A 60 3.23 9.90 5.40
CA GLY A 60 3.64 10.91 4.45
C GLY A 60 4.99 10.49 3.87
N GLU A 61 6.08 10.81 4.57
CA GLU A 61 7.42 10.25 4.30
C GLU A 61 8.03 9.74 5.61
N PRO A 62 8.16 8.42 5.78
CA PRO A 62 8.60 7.85 7.06
C PRO A 62 10.03 8.26 7.43
N LEU A 63 10.90 8.56 6.47
CA LEU A 63 12.26 9.05 6.73
C LEU A 63 12.31 10.49 7.31
N MET A 64 11.16 11.15 7.43
CA MET A 64 11.05 12.42 8.17
C MET A 64 10.75 12.21 9.66
N ARG A 65 10.40 11.01 10.09
CA ARG A 65 10.20 10.67 11.50
C ARG A 65 11.55 10.35 12.15
N PRO A 66 11.96 11.06 13.23
CA PRO A 66 13.33 10.96 13.79
C PRO A 66 13.69 9.58 14.34
N ASP A 67 12.72 8.90 14.99
CA ASP A 67 12.86 7.61 15.67
C ASP A 67 12.52 6.41 14.79
N ILE A 68 12.36 6.60 13.45
CA ILE A 68 11.93 5.56 12.52
C ILE A 68 12.82 4.30 12.56
N PHE A 69 14.13 4.47 12.68
CA PHE A 69 15.07 3.35 12.73
C PHE A 69 15.08 2.65 14.08
N GLU A 70 14.80 3.37 15.17
CA GLU A 70 14.59 2.77 16.50
C GLU A 70 13.36 1.87 16.50
N LEU A 71 12.24 2.35 15.99
CA LEU A 71 11.00 1.58 15.84
C LEU A 71 11.20 0.36 14.92
N ALA A 72 11.93 0.52 13.81
CA ALA A 72 12.24 -0.58 12.90
C ALA A 72 13.11 -1.66 13.59
N SER A 73 14.15 -1.24 14.30
CA SER A 73 15.04 -2.15 15.05
C SER A 73 14.28 -2.90 16.15
N PHE A 74 13.45 -2.18 16.91
CA PHE A 74 12.61 -2.77 17.94
C PHE A 74 11.68 -3.84 17.35
N GLY A 75 10.90 -3.50 16.31
CA GLY A 75 10.01 -4.45 15.64
C GLY A 75 10.74 -5.69 15.10
N THR A 76 11.95 -5.50 14.54
CA THR A 76 12.79 -6.62 14.07
C THR A 76 13.22 -7.52 15.24
N THR A 77 13.61 -6.94 16.37
CA THR A 77 14.08 -7.68 17.57
C THR A 77 12.97 -8.57 18.15
N ILE A 78 11.72 -8.11 18.11
CA ILE A 78 10.55 -8.90 18.60
C ILE A 78 9.96 -9.83 17.52
N GLY A 79 10.66 -10.02 16.39
CA GLY A 79 10.34 -11.03 15.37
C GLY A 79 9.37 -10.58 14.27
N LEU A 80 9.04 -9.29 14.18
CA LEU A 80 8.26 -8.75 13.05
C LEU A 80 9.14 -8.56 11.81
N ARG A 81 8.62 -8.89 10.64
CA ARG A 81 9.27 -8.53 9.38
C ARG A 81 9.00 -7.04 9.08
N MET A 82 9.96 -6.18 9.42
CA MET A 82 9.84 -4.75 9.19
C MET A 82 10.18 -4.39 7.74
N THR A 83 9.36 -3.55 7.11
CA THR A 83 9.57 -3.01 5.76
C THR A 83 9.31 -1.51 5.75
N LEU A 84 9.93 -0.79 4.81
CA LEU A 84 9.84 0.66 4.72
C LEU A 84 9.26 1.08 3.36
N ALA A 85 8.23 1.95 3.34
CA ALA A 85 7.66 2.51 2.12
C ALA A 85 7.95 4.02 2.05
N THR A 86 8.86 4.43 1.18
CA THR A 86 9.35 5.80 1.03
C THR A 86 9.17 6.32 -0.39
N ASN A 87 9.15 7.64 -0.54
CA ASN A 87 9.20 8.28 -1.86
C ASN A 87 10.61 8.24 -2.50
N GLY A 88 11.63 7.83 -1.74
CA GLY A 88 13.01 7.67 -2.18
C GLY A 88 13.86 8.94 -2.21
N SER A 89 13.26 10.12 -2.18
CA SER A 89 13.97 11.41 -2.34
C SER A 89 14.91 11.74 -1.18
N LEU A 90 14.70 11.16 0.00
CA LEU A 90 15.49 11.41 1.19
C LEU A 90 16.54 10.34 1.47
N LEU A 91 16.75 9.39 0.58
CA LEU A 91 17.77 8.34 0.75
C LEU A 91 19.18 8.91 0.59
N THR A 92 19.99 8.69 1.62
CA THR A 92 21.43 9.01 1.68
C THR A 92 22.21 7.75 2.06
N GLN A 93 23.53 7.77 1.93
CA GLN A 93 24.37 6.66 2.37
C GLN A 93 24.21 6.37 3.87
N ASP A 94 24.13 7.41 4.71
CA ASP A 94 23.87 7.25 6.14
C ASP A 94 22.53 6.57 6.41
N ARG A 95 21.46 7.04 5.76
CA ARG A 95 20.14 6.43 5.91
C ARG A 95 20.10 4.98 5.40
N ALA A 96 20.80 4.68 4.29
CA ALA A 96 20.90 3.30 3.80
C ALA A 96 21.63 2.39 4.80
N LYS A 97 22.71 2.88 5.40
CA LYS A 97 23.37 2.16 6.49
C LYS A 97 22.41 1.90 7.66
N ARG A 98 21.69 2.91 8.12
CA ARG A 98 20.71 2.78 9.22
C ARG A 98 19.55 1.85 8.87
N ILE A 99 19.06 1.86 7.62
CA ILE A 99 18.06 0.90 7.11
C ILE A 99 18.57 -0.53 7.28
N LYS A 100 19.82 -0.77 6.88
CA LYS A 100 20.44 -2.10 6.98
C LYS A 100 20.63 -2.51 8.44
N ASP A 101 21.17 -1.62 9.26
CA ASP A 101 21.48 -1.88 10.68
C ASP A 101 20.19 -2.11 11.51
N SER A 102 19.08 -1.48 11.17
CA SER A 102 17.78 -1.67 11.83
C SER A 102 17.03 -2.94 11.41
N GLY A 103 17.57 -3.74 10.50
CA GLY A 103 16.96 -5.00 10.07
C GLY A 103 15.75 -4.85 9.15
N ILE A 104 15.55 -3.68 8.51
CA ILE A 104 14.50 -3.50 7.49
C ILE A 104 14.74 -4.47 6.35
N ALA A 105 13.80 -5.40 6.14
CA ALA A 105 13.95 -6.51 5.21
C ALA A 105 13.79 -6.13 3.74
N ARG A 106 13.05 -5.05 3.44
CA ARG A 106 12.77 -4.56 2.07
C ARG A 106 12.36 -3.09 2.11
N VAL A 107 12.79 -2.33 1.12
CA VAL A 107 12.37 -0.93 0.91
C VAL A 107 11.45 -0.86 -0.31
N SER A 108 10.28 -0.26 -0.17
CA SER A 108 9.39 0.07 -1.29
C SER A 108 9.64 1.50 -1.73
N ILE A 109 10.04 1.69 -2.99
CA ILE A 109 10.25 3.00 -3.59
C ILE A 109 9.08 3.35 -4.48
N SER A 110 8.53 4.53 -4.28
CA SER A 110 7.45 5.04 -5.12
C SER A 110 8.00 5.60 -6.43
N LEU A 111 7.56 5.04 -7.57
CA LEU A 111 7.94 5.51 -8.90
C LEU A 111 6.74 5.40 -9.85
N ASP A 112 6.17 6.54 -10.27
CA ASP A 112 4.92 6.59 -11.03
C ASP A 112 5.09 6.96 -12.50
N GLY A 113 6.32 7.16 -12.96
CA GLY A 113 6.68 7.43 -14.35
C GLY A 113 8.04 6.83 -14.67
N ILE A 114 8.25 6.47 -15.95
CA ILE A 114 9.57 6.07 -16.49
C ILE A 114 10.36 7.28 -17.01
N THR A 115 9.78 8.48 -16.93
CA THR A 115 10.39 9.76 -17.28
C THR A 115 10.21 10.77 -16.15
N ALA A 116 11.18 11.66 -16.00
CA ALA A 116 11.14 12.74 -15.01
C ALA A 116 9.83 13.54 -15.11
N LYS A 117 9.44 13.95 -16.32
CA LYS A 117 8.23 14.75 -16.51
C LYS A 117 6.98 14.09 -15.91
N VAL A 118 6.73 12.83 -16.22
CA VAL A 118 5.51 12.15 -15.74
C VAL A 118 5.57 11.89 -14.24
N HIS A 119 6.72 11.48 -13.72
CA HIS A 119 6.88 11.22 -12.30
C HIS A 119 6.78 12.50 -11.47
N ASP A 120 7.49 13.56 -11.87
CA ASP A 120 7.53 14.84 -11.14
C ASP A 120 6.16 15.52 -11.14
N ASP A 121 5.47 15.54 -12.29
CA ASP A 121 4.08 16.06 -12.39
C ASP A 121 3.16 15.30 -11.42
N PHE A 122 3.25 13.98 -11.37
CA PHE A 122 2.42 13.14 -10.49
C PHE A 122 2.75 13.34 -8.99
N ARG A 123 4.03 13.56 -8.68
CA ARG A 123 4.52 13.78 -7.32
C ARG A 123 4.46 15.25 -6.87
N GLY A 124 4.15 16.18 -7.78
CA GLY A 124 3.99 17.59 -7.49
C GLY A 124 5.29 18.28 -7.07
N MET A 125 6.44 17.80 -7.57
CA MET A 125 7.77 18.37 -7.26
C MET A 125 8.77 18.06 -8.39
N PRO A 126 9.32 19.08 -9.05
CA PRO A 126 10.39 18.91 -10.03
C PRO A 126 11.65 18.28 -9.44
N GLY A 127 12.28 17.37 -10.20
CA GLY A 127 13.54 16.71 -9.83
C GLY A 127 13.40 15.54 -8.86
N VAL A 128 12.18 15.20 -8.43
CA VAL A 128 12.00 14.09 -7.49
C VAL A 128 12.26 12.72 -8.16
N PHE A 129 12.10 12.62 -9.48
CA PHE A 129 12.47 11.44 -10.24
C PHE A 129 13.97 11.12 -10.10
N ASP A 130 14.83 12.10 -10.34
CA ASP A 130 16.27 11.92 -10.23
C ASP A 130 16.70 11.63 -8.79
N MET A 131 16.04 12.27 -7.81
CA MET A 131 16.27 11.96 -6.39
C MET A 131 15.91 10.50 -6.07
N ALA A 132 14.79 9.98 -6.57
CA ALA A 132 14.38 8.59 -6.37
C ALA A 132 15.35 7.60 -7.03
N LEU A 133 15.79 7.88 -8.27
CA LEU A 133 16.80 7.06 -8.96
C LEU A 133 18.14 7.06 -8.21
N LYS A 134 18.58 8.20 -7.69
CA LYS A 134 19.76 8.28 -6.83
C LYS A 134 19.58 7.44 -5.56
N GLY A 135 18.42 7.52 -4.93
CA GLY A 135 18.07 6.69 -3.77
C GLY A 135 18.14 5.19 -4.08
N ILE A 136 17.62 4.77 -5.23
CA ILE A 136 17.70 3.39 -5.72
C ILE A 136 19.17 2.94 -5.91
N SER A 137 19.99 3.80 -6.52
CA SER A 137 21.42 3.51 -6.70
C SER A 137 22.13 3.30 -5.35
N ILE A 138 21.80 4.12 -4.34
CA ILE A 138 22.33 3.98 -2.98
C ILE A 138 21.88 2.64 -2.37
N LEU A 139 20.59 2.27 -2.44
CA LEU A 139 20.11 0.98 -1.90
C LEU A 139 20.86 -0.20 -2.53
N ARG A 140 21.06 -0.16 -3.84
CA ARG A 140 21.84 -1.18 -4.57
C ARG A 140 23.27 -1.28 -4.07
N SER A 141 23.96 -0.18 -3.86
CA SER A 141 25.34 -0.17 -3.37
C SER A 141 25.50 -0.76 -1.96
N PHE A 142 24.43 -0.73 -1.14
CA PHE A 142 24.37 -1.36 0.18
C PHE A 142 23.82 -2.80 0.15
N GLY A 143 23.42 -3.32 -1.01
CA GLY A 143 22.80 -4.64 -1.15
C GLY A 143 21.43 -4.74 -0.45
N ILE A 144 20.70 -3.63 -0.32
CA ILE A 144 19.39 -3.59 0.32
C ILE A 144 18.32 -3.97 -0.71
N PRO A 145 17.53 -5.04 -0.48
CA PRO A 145 16.45 -5.42 -1.37
C PRO A 145 15.39 -4.33 -1.46
N PHE A 146 14.95 -4.01 -2.67
CA PHE A 146 13.90 -3.02 -2.88
C PHE A 146 12.89 -3.44 -3.93
N GLN A 147 11.70 -2.88 -3.85
CA GLN A 147 10.62 -2.98 -4.83
C GLN A 147 10.19 -1.61 -5.34
N ILE A 148 9.61 -1.57 -6.51
CA ILE A 148 8.97 -0.38 -7.05
C ILE A 148 7.47 -0.47 -6.83
N ASN A 149 6.89 0.59 -6.27
CA ASN A 149 5.45 0.80 -6.18
C ASN A 149 5.04 1.89 -7.17
N THR A 150 4.13 1.55 -8.07
CA THR A 150 3.61 2.47 -9.09
C THR A 150 2.12 2.65 -8.91
N THR A 151 1.65 3.87 -8.70
CA THR A 151 0.21 4.18 -8.75
C THR A 151 -0.17 4.52 -10.18
N VAL A 152 -1.20 3.87 -10.71
CA VAL A 152 -1.69 4.07 -12.07
C VAL A 152 -2.97 4.89 -12.05
N ALA A 153 -2.96 5.95 -12.85
CA ALA A 153 -4.09 6.83 -13.14
C ALA A 153 -4.10 7.16 -14.64
N ALA A 154 -5.11 7.88 -15.12
CA ALA A 154 -5.22 8.28 -16.54
C ALA A 154 -3.95 8.97 -17.06
N MET A 155 -3.29 9.79 -16.22
CA MET A 155 -2.12 10.58 -16.62
C MET A 155 -0.84 9.77 -16.89
N ASN A 156 -0.70 8.53 -16.39
CA ASN A 156 0.52 7.73 -16.57
C ASN A 156 0.28 6.33 -17.18
N VAL A 157 -0.98 5.96 -17.43
CA VAL A 157 -1.35 4.62 -17.95
C VAL A 157 -0.64 4.28 -19.27
N HIS A 158 -0.36 5.28 -20.10
CA HIS A 158 0.33 5.12 -21.38
C HIS A 158 1.78 4.61 -21.24
N GLN A 159 2.41 4.79 -20.08
CA GLN A 159 3.78 4.31 -19.82
C GLN A 159 3.84 2.87 -19.29
N MET A 160 2.72 2.29 -18.88
CA MET A 160 2.69 1.01 -18.17
C MET A 160 3.27 -0.15 -18.97
N LYS A 161 3.18 -0.12 -20.29
CA LYS A 161 3.77 -1.14 -21.17
C LYS A 161 5.30 -1.25 -21.07
N ASN A 162 5.98 -0.15 -20.73
CA ASN A 162 7.44 -0.07 -20.66
C ASN A 162 7.97 -0.22 -19.22
N PHE A 163 7.09 -0.15 -18.22
CA PHE A 163 7.48 -0.24 -16.81
C PHE A 163 8.20 -1.54 -16.43
N PRO A 164 7.81 -2.73 -16.92
CA PRO A 164 8.47 -3.98 -16.53
C PRO A 164 9.95 -4.01 -16.85
N ALA A 165 10.31 -3.57 -18.08
CA ALA A 165 11.71 -3.47 -18.49
C ALA A 165 12.47 -2.45 -17.64
N PHE A 166 11.88 -1.30 -17.39
CA PHE A 166 12.48 -0.25 -16.57
C PHE A 166 12.71 -0.69 -15.12
N VAL A 167 11.74 -1.34 -14.49
CA VAL A 167 11.88 -1.87 -13.12
C VAL A 167 12.97 -2.94 -13.02
N LYS A 168 13.09 -3.80 -14.05
CA LYS A 168 14.15 -4.81 -14.14
C LYS A 168 15.53 -4.17 -14.27
N GLU A 169 15.68 -3.15 -15.11
CA GLU A 169 16.93 -2.38 -15.29
C GLU A 169 17.38 -1.71 -13.99
N LEU A 170 16.44 -1.17 -13.21
CA LEU A 170 16.71 -0.61 -11.89
C LEU A 170 17.22 -1.66 -10.89
N GLY A 171 17.02 -2.95 -11.14
CA GLY A 171 17.42 -4.04 -10.26
C GLY A 171 16.47 -4.28 -9.10
N ALA A 172 15.21 -3.88 -9.21
CA ALA A 172 14.18 -4.16 -8.22
C ALA A 172 13.82 -5.67 -8.21
N ILE A 173 13.54 -6.20 -7.02
CA ILE A 173 13.11 -7.60 -6.85
C ILE A 173 11.60 -7.79 -6.99
N ALA A 174 10.84 -6.69 -6.99
CA ALA A 174 9.39 -6.73 -7.15
C ALA A 174 8.84 -5.42 -7.76
N TRP A 175 7.69 -5.55 -8.44
CA TRP A 175 6.90 -4.43 -8.93
C TRP A 175 5.45 -4.57 -8.48
N HIS A 176 5.00 -3.63 -7.64
CA HIS A 176 3.62 -3.57 -7.18
C HIS A 176 2.89 -2.41 -7.86
N VAL A 177 1.85 -2.73 -8.62
CA VAL A 177 1.03 -1.77 -9.35
C VAL A 177 -0.23 -1.50 -8.55
N PHE A 178 -0.38 -0.26 -8.11
CA PHE A 178 -1.52 0.25 -7.37
C PHE A 178 -2.50 0.93 -8.34
N PHE A 179 -3.70 0.46 -8.39
CA PHE A 179 -4.74 1.10 -9.18
C PHE A 179 -5.42 2.18 -8.35
N LEU A 180 -5.52 3.38 -8.88
CA LEU A 180 -6.00 4.55 -8.15
C LEU A 180 -7.33 4.27 -7.42
N VAL A 181 -7.34 4.60 -6.13
CA VAL A 181 -8.54 4.73 -5.32
C VAL A 181 -8.69 6.23 -5.02
N PRO A 182 -9.84 6.84 -5.29
CA PRO A 182 -10.05 8.29 -5.12
C PRO A 182 -10.20 8.65 -3.64
N THR A 183 -9.07 8.63 -2.91
CA THR A 183 -8.97 8.91 -1.47
C THR A 183 -8.01 10.06 -1.23
N GLY A 184 -8.29 10.93 -0.27
CA GLY A 184 -7.47 12.10 0.04
C GLY A 184 -7.35 13.04 -1.17
N ARG A 185 -6.14 13.52 -1.51
CA ARG A 185 -5.95 14.35 -2.72
C ARG A 185 -6.26 13.63 -4.03
N GLY A 186 -6.25 12.30 -4.02
CA GLY A 186 -6.61 11.49 -5.17
C GLY A 186 -8.07 11.64 -5.64
N HIS A 187 -8.95 12.25 -4.84
CA HIS A 187 -10.32 12.57 -5.26
C HIS A 187 -10.39 13.49 -6.49
N SER A 188 -9.40 14.34 -6.67
CA SER A 188 -9.34 15.26 -7.82
C SER A 188 -8.81 14.63 -9.10
N LEU A 189 -8.32 13.39 -9.04
CA LEU A 189 -7.77 12.69 -10.19
C LEU A 189 -8.84 11.87 -10.91
N GLU A 190 -8.77 11.92 -12.24
CA GLU A 190 -9.62 11.08 -13.08
C GLU A 190 -9.22 9.61 -12.97
N LEU A 191 -10.21 8.76 -12.71
CA LEU A 191 -10.05 7.32 -12.80
C LEU A 191 -9.89 6.89 -14.25
N ALA A 192 -9.12 5.86 -14.49
CA ALA A 192 -9.13 5.20 -15.79
C ALA A 192 -10.55 4.70 -16.12
N ARG A 193 -10.97 4.81 -17.37
CA ARG A 193 -12.26 4.26 -17.82
C ARG A 193 -12.26 2.74 -17.63
N VAL A 194 -13.45 2.17 -17.49
CA VAL A 194 -13.62 0.73 -17.23
C VAL A 194 -12.89 -0.13 -18.26
N GLU A 195 -12.96 0.25 -19.54
CA GLU A 195 -12.29 -0.44 -20.65
C GLU A 195 -10.76 -0.34 -20.53
N GLU A 196 -10.24 0.86 -20.25
CA GLU A 196 -8.79 1.08 -20.05
C GLU A 196 -8.26 0.31 -18.86
N TYR A 197 -9.04 0.27 -17.77
CA TYR A 197 -8.71 -0.50 -16.58
C TYR A 197 -8.64 -1.99 -16.88
N ARG A 198 -9.61 -2.52 -17.64
CA ARG A 198 -9.63 -3.92 -18.08
C ARG A 198 -8.44 -4.24 -18.96
N ASP A 199 -8.21 -3.46 -20.02
CA ASP A 199 -7.09 -3.64 -20.95
C ASP A 199 -5.75 -3.64 -20.21
N MET A 200 -5.60 -2.77 -19.22
CA MET A 200 -4.40 -2.68 -18.43
C MET A 200 -4.19 -3.92 -17.55
N LEU A 201 -5.25 -4.46 -16.95
CA LEU A 201 -5.16 -5.70 -16.16
C LEU A 201 -4.86 -6.92 -17.04
N GLU A 202 -5.43 -7.00 -18.24
CA GLU A 202 -5.11 -8.06 -19.21
C GLU A 202 -3.66 -8.00 -19.65
N ARG A 203 -3.12 -6.81 -19.93
CA ARG A 203 -1.68 -6.61 -20.22
C ARG A 203 -0.80 -6.96 -19.01
N PHE A 204 -1.21 -6.53 -17.82
CA PHE A 204 -0.49 -6.85 -16.59
C PHE A 204 -0.44 -8.36 -16.32
N LEU A 205 -1.47 -9.11 -16.73
CA LEU A 205 -1.47 -10.57 -16.63
C LEU A 205 -0.34 -11.22 -17.45
N ASN A 206 -0.06 -10.70 -18.65
CA ASN A 206 1.07 -11.19 -19.46
C ASN A 206 2.40 -10.88 -18.74
N VAL A 207 2.55 -9.65 -18.25
CA VAL A 207 3.74 -9.28 -17.46
C VAL A 207 3.90 -10.18 -16.23
N TYR A 208 2.81 -10.43 -15.51
CA TYR A 208 2.79 -11.29 -14.32
C TYR A 208 3.28 -12.72 -14.62
N LYS A 209 2.95 -13.27 -15.81
CA LYS A 209 3.36 -14.61 -16.24
C LYS A 209 4.82 -14.69 -16.68
N GLU A 210 5.31 -13.65 -17.34
CA GLU A 210 6.61 -13.61 -18.00
C GLU A 210 7.71 -12.97 -17.14
N ALA A 211 7.34 -12.26 -16.06
CA ALA A 211 8.31 -11.53 -15.26
C ALA A 211 9.18 -12.45 -14.38
N ASP A 212 10.49 -12.21 -14.41
CA ASP A 212 11.47 -12.84 -13.52
C ASP A 212 11.46 -12.24 -12.10
N ILE A 213 10.55 -11.29 -11.83
CA ILE A 213 10.39 -10.57 -10.55
C ILE A 213 8.99 -10.73 -10.00
N GLU A 214 8.83 -10.55 -8.68
CA GLU A 214 7.54 -10.54 -8.04
C GLU A 214 6.68 -9.39 -8.60
N CYS A 215 5.52 -9.71 -9.21
CA CYS A 215 4.55 -8.73 -9.67
C CYS A 215 3.24 -8.82 -8.88
N LYS A 216 2.64 -7.68 -8.53
CA LYS A 216 1.39 -7.65 -7.77
C LYS A 216 0.48 -6.52 -8.24
N ALA A 217 -0.79 -6.85 -8.57
CA ALA A 217 -1.86 -5.88 -8.76
C ALA A 217 -2.49 -5.56 -7.40
N THR A 218 -2.47 -4.30 -6.98
CA THR A 218 -3.00 -3.82 -5.70
C THR A 218 -4.16 -2.87 -5.97
N CYS A 219 -5.21 -2.92 -5.15
CA CYS A 219 -6.47 -2.20 -5.38
C CYS A 219 -7.15 -2.57 -6.70
N ALA A 220 -6.84 -3.74 -7.24
CA ALA A 220 -7.37 -4.31 -8.47
C ALA A 220 -7.83 -5.77 -8.25
N PRO A 221 -8.84 -6.02 -7.41
CA PRO A 221 -9.29 -7.38 -7.11
C PRO A 221 -9.73 -8.17 -8.33
N GLN A 222 -10.20 -7.50 -9.39
CA GLN A 222 -10.60 -8.09 -10.66
C GLN A 222 -9.45 -8.87 -11.33
N PHE A 223 -8.21 -8.54 -11.04
CA PHE A 223 -7.03 -9.29 -11.51
C PHE A 223 -7.07 -10.76 -11.03
N TYR A 224 -7.49 -11.00 -9.80
CA TYR A 224 -7.56 -12.35 -9.23
C TYR A 224 -8.69 -13.17 -9.84
N ARG A 225 -9.76 -12.52 -10.27
CA ARG A 225 -10.79 -13.16 -11.11
C ARG A 225 -10.22 -13.54 -12.47
N LEU A 226 -9.50 -12.63 -13.16
CA LEU A 226 -8.84 -12.93 -14.44
C LEU A 226 -7.89 -14.13 -14.32
N LEU A 227 -7.09 -14.21 -13.24
CA LEU A 227 -6.23 -15.38 -12.98
C LEU A 227 -7.07 -16.67 -12.93
N LYS A 228 -8.14 -16.68 -12.13
CA LYS A 228 -9.02 -17.88 -11.99
C LYS A 228 -9.68 -18.25 -13.33
N GLU A 229 -10.15 -17.28 -14.10
CA GLU A 229 -10.75 -17.50 -15.45
C GLU A 229 -9.73 -18.06 -16.47
N ARG A 230 -8.45 -17.76 -16.30
CA ARG A 230 -7.35 -18.26 -17.16
C ARG A 230 -6.73 -19.56 -16.64
N GLY A 231 -7.32 -20.18 -15.62
CA GLY A 231 -6.82 -21.43 -15.02
C GLY A 231 -5.59 -21.25 -14.12
N GLU A 232 -5.23 -20.02 -13.77
CA GLU A 232 -4.14 -19.72 -12.87
C GLU A 232 -4.66 -19.61 -11.43
N PRO A 233 -4.19 -20.44 -10.50
CA PRO A 233 -4.69 -20.38 -9.12
C PRO A 233 -4.26 -19.04 -8.46
N PRO A 234 -5.20 -18.22 -7.99
CA PRO A 234 -4.84 -17.01 -7.26
C PRO A 234 -4.19 -17.38 -5.93
N ARG A 235 -3.01 -16.79 -5.66
CA ARG A 235 -2.25 -17.04 -4.41
C ARG A 235 -2.90 -16.42 -3.17
N THR A 236 -3.74 -15.40 -3.37
CA THR A 236 -4.45 -14.68 -2.30
C THR A 236 -5.81 -14.21 -2.79
N LYS A 237 -6.69 -13.78 -1.87
CA LYS A 237 -7.91 -13.04 -2.22
C LYS A 237 -7.55 -11.66 -2.78
N GLY A 238 -8.37 -11.11 -3.65
CA GLY A 238 -8.14 -9.83 -4.32
C GLY A 238 -8.12 -8.63 -3.37
N CYS A 239 -9.16 -8.46 -2.56
CA CYS A 239 -9.19 -7.42 -1.54
C CYS A 239 -8.90 -8.02 -0.16
N LEU A 240 -7.83 -7.54 0.49
CA LEU A 240 -7.43 -7.99 1.82
C LEU A 240 -7.81 -7.03 2.95
N ALA A 241 -8.54 -5.95 2.66
CA ALA A 241 -8.96 -4.97 3.66
C ALA A 241 -9.77 -5.63 4.78
N GLY A 242 -9.34 -5.47 6.03
CA GLY A 242 -9.99 -6.04 7.20
C GLY A 242 -9.89 -7.57 7.34
N THR A 243 -9.15 -8.24 6.44
CA THR A 243 -8.96 -9.71 6.48
C THR A 243 -7.49 -10.08 6.65
N GLY A 244 -6.69 -10.00 5.59
CA GLY A 244 -5.25 -10.26 5.62
C GLY A 244 -4.38 -9.02 5.71
N PHE A 245 -4.97 -7.84 5.61
CA PHE A 245 -4.32 -6.54 5.65
C PHE A 245 -5.06 -5.60 6.60
N GLY A 246 -4.33 -4.90 7.46
CA GLY A 246 -4.81 -3.86 8.35
C GLY A 246 -4.00 -2.58 8.20
N PHE A 247 -4.50 -1.50 8.79
CA PHE A 247 -3.85 -0.20 8.78
C PHE A 247 -4.02 0.51 10.13
N VAL A 248 -2.97 1.20 10.57
CA VAL A 248 -3.01 2.10 11.73
C VAL A 248 -2.54 3.47 11.29
N SER A 249 -3.32 4.50 11.60
CA SER A 249 -2.99 5.91 11.30
C SER A 249 -1.90 6.44 12.23
N SER A 250 -1.35 7.60 11.90
CA SER A 250 -0.33 8.26 12.74
C SER A 250 -0.81 8.61 14.15
N ILE A 251 -2.12 8.73 14.35
CA ILE A 251 -2.75 9.03 15.65
C ILE A 251 -3.40 7.80 16.31
N GLY A 252 -3.04 6.59 15.86
CA GLY A 252 -3.49 5.34 16.48
C GLY A 252 -4.85 4.79 16.05
N ILE A 253 -5.50 5.38 15.04
CA ILE A 253 -6.79 4.88 14.53
C ILE A 253 -6.57 3.62 13.69
N VAL A 254 -7.20 2.51 14.06
CA VAL A 254 -7.23 1.27 13.29
C VAL A 254 -8.24 1.39 12.15
N GLN A 255 -7.86 0.97 10.96
CA GLN A 255 -8.67 0.99 9.74
C GLN A 255 -8.51 -0.32 8.96
N PRO A 256 -9.48 -0.72 8.11
CA PRO A 256 -9.38 -1.96 7.34
C PRO A 256 -8.24 -1.97 6.32
N CYS A 257 -7.95 -0.81 5.71
CA CYS A 257 -6.76 -0.57 4.89
C CYS A 257 -6.51 0.94 4.78
N GLY A 258 -5.33 1.33 4.25
CA GLY A 258 -4.96 2.75 4.14
C GLY A 258 -5.85 3.59 3.22
N PHE A 259 -6.60 2.96 2.30
CA PHE A 259 -7.52 3.64 1.39
C PHE A 259 -8.98 3.61 1.89
N LEU A 260 -9.34 2.67 2.76
CA LEU A 260 -10.66 2.59 3.39
C LEU A 260 -10.58 3.22 4.78
N GLN A 261 -10.74 4.54 4.83
CA GLN A 261 -10.47 5.35 6.03
C GLN A 261 -11.66 5.36 7.01
N ILE A 262 -12.26 4.19 7.25
CA ILE A 262 -13.32 4.01 8.25
C ILE A 262 -12.68 3.67 9.59
N PRO A 263 -12.90 4.47 10.66
CA PRO A 263 -12.39 4.18 11.99
C PRO A 263 -12.99 2.89 12.55
N CYS A 264 -12.14 1.98 13.02
CA CYS A 264 -12.53 0.73 13.66
C CYS A 264 -12.30 0.75 15.17
N GLY A 265 -11.54 1.70 15.69
CA GLY A 265 -11.14 1.93 17.08
C GLY A 265 -9.81 2.65 17.15
N ASN A 266 -9.32 2.97 18.35
CA ASN A 266 -8.03 3.60 18.58
C ASN A 266 -7.19 2.74 19.54
N ILE A 267 -5.91 2.53 19.21
CA ILE A 267 -4.98 1.70 20.00
C ILE A 267 -4.67 2.31 21.39
N ARG A 268 -4.93 3.59 21.60
CA ARG A 268 -4.84 4.24 22.91
C ARG A 268 -5.97 3.86 23.86
N GLU A 269 -7.10 3.38 23.31
CA GLU A 269 -8.29 3.02 24.06
C GLU A 269 -8.38 1.52 24.30
N LYS A 270 -7.94 0.74 23.31
CA LYS A 270 -8.05 -0.73 23.31
C LYS A 270 -6.87 -1.37 22.56
N PRO A 271 -6.39 -2.55 22.98
CA PRO A 271 -5.38 -3.31 22.22
C PRO A 271 -5.82 -3.56 20.78
N PHE A 272 -4.86 -3.57 19.86
CA PHE A 272 -5.13 -3.82 18.43
C PHE A 272 -5.91 -5.13 18.20
N ALA A 273 -5.54 -6.20 18.91
CA ALA A 273 -6.21 -7.50 18.81
C ALA A 273 -7.70 -7.44 19.16
N GLU A 274 -8.08 -6.67 20.20
CA GLU A 274 -9.47 -6.47 20.57
C GLU A 274 -10.22 -5.70 19.48
N ILE A 275 -9.69 -4.57 19.02
CA ILE A 275 -10.28 -3.78 17.93
C ILE A 275 -10.46 -4.65 16.68
N TRP A 276 -9.41 -5.40 16.31
CA TRP A 276 -9.43 -6.26 15.11
C TRP A 276 -10.51 -7.34 15.17
N THR A 277 -10.77 -7.87 16.34
CA THR A 277 -11.72 -8.99 16.52
C THR A 277 -13.15 -8.55 16.78
N THR A 278 -13.39 -7.36 17.35
CA THR A 278 -14.71 -6.92 17.80
C THR A 278 -15.33 -5.81 16.95
N SER A 279 -14.55 -5.09 16.13
CA SER A 279 -15.10 -3.99 15.31
C SER A 279 -16.15 -4.48 14.32
N PRO A 280 -17.38 -3.92 14.33
CA PRO A 280 -18.46 -4.30 13.41
C PRO A 280 -18.07 -4.15 11.95
N ILE A 281 -17.31 -3.11 11.61
CA ILE A 281 -16.81 -2.88 10.22
C ILE A 281 -15.89 -4.01 9.78
N LEU A 282 -14.93 -4.39 10.63
CA LEU A 282 -14.00 -5.49 10.30
C LEU A 282 -14.71 -6.83 10.20
N ILE A 283 -15.73 -7.05 11.04
CA ILE A 283 -16.57 -8.26 11.00
C ILE A 283 -17.35 -8.32 9.68
N SER A 284 -18.01 -7.22 9.29
CA SER A 284 -18.80 -7.17 8.05
C SER A 284 -17.95 -7.37 6.79
N LEU A 285 -16.72 -6.84 6.76
CA LEU A 285 -15.81 -7.01 5.62
C LEU A 285 -15.29 -8.46 5.46
N ARG A 286 -15.40 -9.29 6.49
CA ARG A 286 -15.04 -10.71 6.47
C ARG A 286 -16.20 -11.62 6.05
N ASP A 287 -17.40 -11.10 6.05
CA ASP A 287 -18.61 -11.81 5.63
C ASP A 287 -18.90 -11.54 4.15
N GLU A 288 -18.59 -12.51 3.31
CA GLU A 288 -18.84 -12.43 1.86
C GLU A 288 -20.35 -12.40 1.53
N SER A 289 -21.21 -12.86 2.44
CA SER A 289 -22.67 -12.81 2.25
C SER A 289 -23.23 -11.39 2.46
N ALA A 290 -22.49 -10.52 3.14
CA ALA A 290 -22.85 -9.11 3.36
C ALA A 290 -22.59 -8.24 2.12
N LEU A 291 -21.85 -8.72 1.10
CA LEU A 291 -21.61 -7.97 -0.13
C LEU A 291 -22.89 -7.68 -0.89
N LYS A 292 -22.98 -6.47 -1.46
CA LYS A 292 -24.16 -5.95 -2.16
C LYS A 292 -23.93 -5.83 -3.67
N GLY A 293 -25.01 -5.48 -4.38
CA GLY A 293 -24.99 -5.21 -5.80
C GLY A 293 -24.40 -6.33 -6.64
N LYS A 294 -23.60 -6.00 -7.65
CA LYS A 294 -22.91 -6.97 -8.52
C LYS A 294 -21.97 -7.90 -7.71
N CYS A 295 -21.23 -7.35 -6.72
CA CYS A 295 -20.30 -8.14 -5.93
C CYS A 295 -21.00 -9.22 -5.09
N GLY A 296 -22.18 -8.94 -4.53
CA GLY A 296 -22.94 -9.88 -3.72
C GLY A 296 -23.47 -11.08 -4.50
N ARG A 297 -23.75 -10.90 -5.80
CA ARG A 297 -24.28 -11.95 -6.71
C ARG A 297 -23.21 -12.60 -7.59
N CYS A 298 -21.94 -12.20 -7.42
CA CYS A 298 -20.85 -12.64 -8.27
C CYS A 298 -20.32 -14.01 -7.82
N ASP A 299 -20.16 -14.94 -8.77
CA ASP A 299 -19.57 -16.27 -8.52
C ASP A 299 -18.08 -16.22 -8.15
N TYR A 300 -17.43 -15.07 -8.33
CA TYR A 300 -16.02 -14.85 -8.01
C TYR A 300 -15.80 -14.02 -6.74
N LYS A 301 -16.83 -13.82 -5.91
CA LYS A 301 -16.71 -13.02 -4.69
C LYS A 301 -15.68 -13.55 -3.68
N ASP A 302 -15.46 -14.87 -3.69
CA ASP A 302 -14.47 -15.58 -2.88
C ASP A 302 -13.02 -15.18 -3.21
N VAL A 303 -12.71 -14.94 -4.49
CA VAL A 303 -11.36 -14.60 -4.95
C VAL A 303 -11.18 -13.12 -5.26
N CYS A 304 -12.22 -12.41 -5.66
CA CYS A 304 -12.19 -11.00 -6.06
C CYS A 304 -12.72 -10.08 -4.96
N GLY A 305 -14.02 -10.12 -4.73
CA GLY A 305 -14.75 -9.30 -3.76
C GLY A 305 -14.80 -7.80 -4.07
N GLY A 306 -14.22 -7.29 -5.19
CA GLY A 306 -14.12 -5.86 -5.52
C GLY A 306 -13.24 -5.06 -4.56
N CYS A 307 -12.80 -3.87 -4.92
CA CYS A 307 -12.05 -2.98 -4.03
C CYS A 307 -13.01 -2.30 -3.03
N ARG A 308 -12.94 -2.70 -1.77
CA ARG A 308 -13.84 -2.18 -0.71
C ARG A 308 -13.65 -0.70 -0.45
N ALA A 309 -12.42 -0.20 -0.63
CA ALA A 309 -12.13 1.23 -0.50
C ALA A 309 -12.75 2.03 -1.65
N ARG A 310 -12.64 1.56 -2.90
CA ARG A 310 -13.25 2.24 -4.04
C ARG A 310 -14.77 2.19 -3.98
N ALA A 311 -15.35 1.07 -3.55
CA ALA A 311 -16.78 0.97 -3.29
C ALA A 311 -17.22 2.03 -2.28
N TYR A 312 -16.52 2.18 -1.16
CA TYR A 312 -16.83 3.19 -0.16
C TYR A 312 -16.70 4.62 -0.67
N GLU A 313 -15.58 4.95 -1.31
CA GLU A 313 -15.30 6.32 -1.78
C GLU A 313 -16.30 6.81 -2.84
N ILE A 314 -16.83 5.91 -3.67
CA ILE A 314 -17.73 6.28 -4.76
C ILE A 314 -19.20 6.04 -4.41
N MET A 315 -19.51 4.97 -3.66
CA MET A 315 -20.88 4.55 -3.36
C MET A 315 -21.30 4.86 -1.91
N GLY A 316 -20.37 5.28 -1.04
CA GLY A 316 -20.65 5.57 0.36
C GLY A 316 -20.76 4.33 1.28
N ASP A 317 -20.63 3.12 0.74
CA ASP A 317 -20.74 1.88 1.48
C ASP A 317 -19.64 0.88 1.05
N PRO A 318 -18.80 0.40 2.01
CA PRO A 318 -17.72 -0.52 1.67
C PRO A 318 -18.23 -1.93 1.25
N LEU A 319 -19.49 -2.24 1.44
CA LEU A 319 -20.10 -3.52 1.04
C LEU A 319 -20.74 -3.46 -0.36
N GLU A 320 -20.90 -2.27 -0.95
CA GLU A 320 -21.41 -2.11 -2.30
C GLU A 320 -20.44 -2.66 -3.36
N PHE A 321 -20.91 -2.76 -4.62
CA PHE A 321 -20.06 -3.23 -5.71
C PHE A 321 -18.96 -2.23 -6.05
N ASP A 322 -17.85 -2.73 -6.60
CA ASP A 322 -16.74 -1.90 -7.11
C ASP A 322 -17.14 -1.25 -8.44
N PRO A 323 -17.27 0.08 -8.53
CA PRO A 323 -17.84 0.78 -9.70
C PRO A 323 -17.07 0.59 -11.00
N ILE A 324 -15.76 0.30 -10.96
CA ILE A 324 -14.96 0.07 -12.16
C ILE A 324 -14.95 -1.40 -12.61
N CYS A 325 -15.80 -2.24 -12.02
CA CYS A 325 -15.94 -3.62 -12.41
C CYS A 325 -16.69 -3.73 -13.76
N TRP A 326 -16.09 -4.37 -14.76
CA TRP A 326 -16.66 -4.59 -16.09
C TRP A 326 -17.50 -5.86 -16.22
N TYR A 327 -17.63 -6.61 -15.13
CA TYR A 327 -18.45 -7.82 -15.06
C TYR A 327 -19.89 -7.55 -14.68
#